data_80ab1d893d52634cf35f43cffd2919fb
#
_entry.id   80ab1d893d52634cf35f43cffd2919fb
#
_cell.length_a   1.000
_cell.length_b   1.000
_cell.length_c   1.000
_cell.angle_alpha   90.00
_cell.angle_beta   90.00
_cell.angle_gamma   90.00
#
_symmetry.space_group_name_H-M   'P 1'
#
loop_
_entity.id
_entity.type
_entity.pdbx_description
1 polymer ?
#
loop_
_entity_poly.entity_id
_entity_poly.type
_entity_poly.pdbx_seq_one_letter_code
_entity_poly.pdbx_strand_id
1 'polypeptide(L)'
;TAPRYLIRDNDGAYGQAFTNRVRRMGIRDRPIAPRSPWQNPYVERLIGTLRRECLDHVLIFGEQHLRRVLTLYALYYNETRTHLGLGKDAPRRRAVQRCGRIVTTPILCGLHHRYARI
;
A
#
# COMPACT_ATOMS: atom_id res chain seq x y z
N THR A 1 -11.32 -0.27 -13.84
CA THR A 1 -11.23 0.98 -14.63
C THR A 1 -9.94 1.73 -14.29
N ALA A 2 -9.30 2.28 -15.32
CA ALA A 2 -8.10 3.06 -15.15
C ALA A 2 -8.41 4.40 -14.45
N PRO A 3 -7.53 4.91 -13.59
CA PRO A 3 -7.71 6.22 -12.97
C PRO A 3 -7.65 7.32 -14.02
N ARG A 4 -8.32 8.45 -13.75
CA ARG A 4 -8.27 9.62 -14.64
C ARG A 4 -6.96 10.41 -14.50
N TYR A 5 -6.44 10.48 -13.29
CA TYR A 5 -5.29 11.30 -12.94
C TYR A 5 -4.27 10.48 -12.17
N LEU A 6 -3.01 10.76 -12.42
CA LEU A 6 -1.89 10.30 -11.62
C LEU A 6 -1.29 11.52 -10.90
N ILE A 7 -1.39 11.53 -9.57
CA ILE A 7 -0.74 12.54 -8.75
C ILE A 7 0.62 12.00 -8.33
N ARG A 8 1.67 12.74 -8.57
CA ARG A 8 3.04 12.36 -8.23
C ARG A 8 3.84 13.57 -7.79
N ASP A 9 4.95 13.32 -7.11
CA ASP A 9 5.91 14.38 -6.83
C ASP A 9 6.58 14.86 -8.13
N ASN A 10 7.25 15.99 -8.04
CA ASN A 10 7.93 16.60 -9.19
C ASN A 10 9.41 16.17 -9.22
N ASP A 11 9.65 14.87 -9.14
CA ASP A 11 11.00 14.31 -9.17
C ASP A 11 11.49 14.19 -10.61
N GLY A 12 12.75 14.58 -10.85
CA GLY A 12 13.41 14.43 -12.14
C GLY A 12 13.62 12.98 -12.58
N ALA A 13 13.40 12.00 -11.70
CA ALA A 13 13.39 10.58 -12.05
C ALA A 13 12.26 10.23 -13.02
N TYR A 14 11.17 10.99 -13.03
CA TYR A 14 10.08 10.82 -13.97
C TYR A 14 10.39 11.53 -15.27
N GLY A 15 11.02 10.81 -16.20
CA GLY A 15 11.41 11.35 -17.50
C GLY A 15 10.29 11.35 -18.54
N GLN A 16 10.64 11.76 -19.76
CA GLN A 16 9.70 11.85 -20.88
C GLN A 16 9.08 10.50 -21.24
N ALA A 17 9.85 9.42 -21.14
CA ALA A 17 9.35 8.07 -21.41
C ALA A 17 8.21 7.69 -20.45
N PHE A 18 8.33 8.06 -19.18
CA PHE A 18 7.29 7.83 -18.18
C PHE A 18 6.02 8.63 -18.50
N THR A 19 6.15 9.93 -18.73
CA THR A 19 5.00 10.80 -19.03
C THR A 19 4.29 10.40 -20.30
N ASN A 20 5.01 9.98 -21.33
CA ASN A 20 4.45 9.48 -22.57
C ASN A 20 3.64 8.19 -22.34
N ARG A 21 4.18 7.29 -21.52
CA ARG A 21 3.50 6.02 -21.21
C ARG A 21 2.20 6.24 -20.45
N VAL A 22 2.24 7.11 -19.44
CA VAL A 22 1.05 7.48 -18.66
C VAL A 22 -0.02 8.09 -19.58
N ARG A 23 0.37 8.98 -20.47
CA ARG A 23 -0.54 9.61 -21.43
C ARG A 23 -1.17 8.59 -22.37
N ARG A 24 -0.41 7.60 -22.86
CA ARG A 24 -0.93 6.52 -23.72
C ARG A 24 -1.95 5.64 -23.01
N MET A 25 -1.89 5.55 -21.68
CA MET A 25 -2.88 4.83 -20.88
C MET A 25 -4.16 5.63 -20.67
N GLY A 26 -4.26 6.86 -21.21
CA GLY A 26 -5.40 7.74 -21.00
C GLY A 26 -5.43 8.42 -19.63
N ILE A 27 -4.33 8.39 -18.92
CA ILE A 27 -4.21 8.97 -17.57
C ILE A 27 -3.57 10.35 -17.68
N ARG A 28 -4.15 11.33 -17.01
CA ARG A 28 -3.58 12.68 -16.94
C ARG A 28 -2.52 12.73 -15.85
N ASP A 29 -1.31 13.08 -16.25
CA ASP A 29 -0.20 13.30 -15.33
C ASP A 29 -0.37 14.63 -14.60
N ARG A 30 -0.37 14.60 -13.27
CA ARG A 30 -0.53 15.77 -12.40
C ARG A 30 0.59 15.80 -11.37
N PRO A 31 1.80 16.27 -11.76
CA PRO A 31 2.85 16.46 -10.77
C PRO A 31 2.42 17.51 -9.76
N ILE A 32 2.80 17.32 -8.50
CA ILE A 32 2.58 18.32 -7.46
C ILE A 32 3.50 19.52 -7.70
N ALA A 33 3.12 20.68 -7.14
CA ALA A 33 3.95 21.86 -7.20
C ALA A 33 5.29 21.63 -6.47
N PRO A 34 6.38 22.28 -6.88
CA PRO A 34 7.66 22.17 -6.18
C PRO A 34 7.51 22.48 -4.68
N ARG A 35 8.15 21.67 -3.83
CA ARG A 35 8.14 21.83 -2.37
C ARG A 35 6.73 21.81 -1.75
N SER A 36 5.80 21.10 -2.38
CA SER A 36 4.41 21.04 -1.94
C SER A 36 3.97 19.60 -1.66
N PRO A 37 4.57 18.89 -0.68
CA PRO A 37 4.24 17.48 -0.40
C PRO A 37 2.78 17.29 0.03
N TRP A 38 2.15 18.33 0.60
CA TRP A 38 0.72 18.28 0.98
C TRP A 38 -0.22 18.10 -0.20
N GLN A 39 0.24 18.32 -1.44
CA GLN A 39 -0.55 18.04 -2.65
C GLN A 39 -0.63 16.56 -2.99
N ASN A 40 0.10 15.70 -2.26
CA ASN A 40 0.04 14.25 -2.38
C ASN A 40 -0.30 13.58 -1.03
N PRO A 41 -1.45 13.90 -0.42
CA PRO A 41 -1.77 13.45 0.94
C PRO A 41 -1.95 11.93 1.05
N TYR A 42 -2.38 11.27 -0.03
CA TYR A 42 -2.58 9.81 0.00
C TYR A 42 -1.27 9.05 0.12
N VAL A 43 -0.26 9.45 -0.62
CA VAL A 43 1.08 8.84 -0.54
C VAL A 43 1.72 9.12 0.81
N GLU A 44 1.65 10.35 1.30
CA GLU A 44 2.18 10.70 2.62
C GLU A 44 1.52 9.89 3.73
N ARG A 45 0.22 9.70 3.66
CA ARG A 45 -0.52 8.89 4.62
C ARG A 45 -0.10 7.42 4.54
N LEU A 46 0.04 6.88 3.35
CA LEU A 46 0.47 5.50 3.14
C LEU A 46 1.88 5.27 3.67
N ILE A 47 2.81 6.18 3.38
CA ILE A 47 4.19 6.12 3.90
C ILE A 47 4.18 6.14 5.43
N GLY A 48 3.40 7.02 6.03
CA GLY A 48 3.25 7.10 7.48
C GLY A 48 2.71 5.80 8.07
N THR A 49 1.71 5.20 7.45
CA THR A 49 1.15 3.93 7.87
C THR A 49 2.17 2.80 7.77
N LEU A 50 2.87 2.71 6.65
CA LEU A 50 3.92 1.71 6.42
C LEU A 50 5.02 1.80 7.48
N ARG A 51 5.45 3.01 7.82
CA ARG A 51 6.47 3.21 8.85
C ARG A 51 5.97 2.75 10.21
N ARG A 52 4.84 3.23 10.65
CA ARG A 52 4.30 2.91 11.98
C ARG A 52 3.96 1.45 12.16
N GLU A 53 3.44 0.80 11.13
CA GLU A 53 2.94 -0.58 11.23
C GLU A 53 3.97 -1.63 10.81
N CYS A 54 5.05 -1.24 10.16
CA CYS A 54 6.04 -2.18 9.64
C CYS A 54 7.48 -1.73 9.89
N LEU A 55 7.93 -0.68 9.22
CA LEU A 55 9.35 -0.36 9.16
C LEU A 55 9.96 0.05 10.51
N ASP A 56 9.20 0.67 11.40
CA ASP A 56 9.69 1.04 12.74
C ASP A 56 9.88 -0.18 13.66
N HIS A 57 9.41 -1.35 13.25
CA HIS A 57 9.44 -2.58 14.07
C HIS A 57 10.38 -3.66 13.54
N VAL A 58 11.09 -3.41 12.44
CA VAL A 58 11.98 -4.40 11.82
C VAL A 58 13.34 -3.79 11.51
N LEU A 59 14.38 -4.63 11.59
CA LEU A 59 15.72 -4.29 11.13
C LEU A 59 15.86 -4.74 9.67
N ILE A 60 16.35 -3.85 8.82
CA ILE A 60 16.53 -4.13 7.41
C ILE A 60 18.02 -4.42 7.15
N PHE A 61 18.31 -5.60 6.63
CA PHE A 61 19.67 -6.09 6.40
C PHE A 61 20.15 -5.95 4.95
N GLY A 62 19.40 -5.28 4.09
CA GLY A 62 19.77 -5.04 2.72
C GLY A 62 18.58 -4.83 1.81
N GLU A 63 18.83 -4.56 0.53
CA GLU A 63 17.80 -4.24 -0.44
C GLU A 63 16.82 -5.41 -0.66
N GLN A 64 17.33 -6.64 -0.79
CA GLN A 64 16.47 -7.81 -0.99
C GLN A 64 15.60 -8.09 0.22
N HIS A 65 16.12 -7.89 1.42
CA HIS A 65 15.34 -8.00 2.64
C HIS A 65 14.23 -6.95 2.69
N LEU A 66 14.57 -5.71 2.36
CA LEU A 66 13.58 -4.63 2.28
C LEU A 66 12.47 -4.95 1.27
N ARG A 67 12.82 -5.41 0.08
CA ARG A 67 11.83 -5.81 -0.94
C ARG A 67 10.90 -6.89 -0.45
N ARG A 68 11.44 -7.89 0.25
CA ARG A 68 10.63 -8.98 0.84
C ARG A 68 9.66 -8.46 1.89
N VAL A 69 10.14 -7.62 2.80
CA VAL A 69 9.31 -7.02 3.84
C VAL A 69 8.20 -6.17 3.24
N LEU A 70 8.52 -5.33 2.26
CA LEU A 70 7.53 -4.49 1.59
C LEU A 70 6.49 -5.32 0.82
N THR A 71 6.91 -6.41 0.18
CA THR A 71 5.98 -7.31 -0.52
C THR A 71 5.01 -7.98 0.45
N LEU A 72 5.50 -8.47 1.57
CA LEU A 72 4.66 -9.08 2.61
C LEU A 72 3.70 -8.07 3.24
N TYR A 73 4.17 -6.85 3.47
CA TYR A 73 3.30 -5.79 3.98
C TYR A 73 2.24 -5.38 2.97
N ALA A 74 2.58 -5.29 1.69
CA ALA A 74 1.62 -4.97 0.63
C ALA A 74 0.50 -6.02 0.55
N LEU A 75 0.83 -7.30 0.66
CA LEU A 75 -0.17 -8.37 0.72
C LEU A 75 -1.07 -8.23 1.95
N TYR A 76 -0.49 -7.98 3.11
CA TYR A 76 -1.23 -7.74 4.34
C TYR A 76 -2.17 -6.54 4.22
N TYR A 77 -1.67 -5.42 3.70
CA TYR A 77 -2.43 -4.18 3.53
C TYR A 77 -3.64 -4.38 2.62
N ASN A 78 -3.48 -5.10 1.52
CA ASN A 78 -4.51 -5.27 0.51
C ASN A 78 -5.50 -6.40 0.81
N GLU A 79 -5.07 -7.45 1.51
CA GLU A 79 -5.86 -8.67 1.67
C GLU A 79 -6.32 -8.93 3.10
N THR A 80 -5.67 -8.34 4.09
CA THR A 80 -5.92 -8.69 5.48
C THR A 80 -6.23 -7.47 6.35
N ARG A 81 -5.45 -6.40 6.23
CA ARG A 81 -5.59 -5.20 7.06
C ARG A 81 -6.97 -4.59 6.89
N THR A 82 -7.64 -4.35 8.01
CA THR A 82 -8.95 -3.69 8.00
C THR A 82 -8.80 -2.17 7.87
N HIS A 83 -9.68 -1.55 7.10
CA HIS A 83 -9.68 -0.11 6.84
C HIS A 83 -11.02 0.47 7.25
N LEU A 84 -11.01 1.52 8.08
CA LEU A 84 -12.24 2.18 8.55
C LEU A 84 -13.09 2.70 7.39
N GLY A 85 -12.45 3.30 6.38
CA GLY A 85 -13.15 3.81 5.20
C GLY A 85 -13.80 2.74 4.34
N LEU A 86 -13.48 1.47 4.56
CA LEU A 86 -14.06 0.33 3.84
C LEU A 86 -14.96 -0.52 4.74
N GLY A 87 -15.54 0.05 5.81
CA GLY A 87 -16.36 -0.69 6.74
C GLY A 87 -15.59 -1.77 7.51
N LYS A 88 -14.34 -1.52 7.83
CA LYS A 88 -13.42 -2.45 8.47
C LYS A 88 -13.13 -3.70 7.63
N ASP A 89 -13.22 -3.59 6.31
CA ASP A 89 -12.79 -4.62 5.38
C ASP A 89 -11.42 -4.28 4.77
N ALA A 90 -10.82 -5.24 4.10
CA ALA A 90 -9.60 -5.04 3.33
C ALA A 90 -9.93 -4.51 1.93
N PRO A 91 -8.98 -3.84 1.22
CA PRO A 91 -9.19 -3.42 -0.16
C PRO A 91 -9.65 -4.55 -1.08
N ARG A 92 -9.08 -5.74 -0.93
CA ARG A 92 -9.62 -6.96 -1.54
C ARG A 92 -10.65 -7.57 -0.62
N ARG A 93 -11.91 -7.53 -1.03
CA ARG A 93 -13.01 -8.05 -0.24
C ARG A 93 -12.82 -9.53 0.09
N ARG A 94 -13.21 -9.88 1.31
CA ARG A 94 -13.23 -11.26 1.78
C ARG A 94 -14.66 -11.67 2.07
N ALA A 95 -14.98 -12.95 1.82
CA ALA A 95 -16.25 -13.51 2.21
C ALA A 95 -16.38 -13.51 3.74
N VAL A 96 -17.57 -13.22 4.24
CA VAL A 96 -17.89 -13.31 5.68
C VAL A 96 -17.99 -14.77 6.08
N GLN A 97 -17.16 -15.19 7.02
CA GLN A 97 -17.16 -16.55 7.57
C GLN A 97 -17.90 -16.53 8.91
N ARG A 98 -19.04 -17.21 8.96
CA ARG A 98 -19.91 -17.22 10.16
C ARG A 98 -19.75 -18.46 11.03
N CYS A 99 -19.22 -19.54 10.48
CA CYS A 99 -19.08 -20.82 11.16
C CYS A 99 -17.62 -21.27 11.19
N GLY A 100 -17.30 -22.10 12.18
CA GLY A 100 -15.98 -22.66 12.34
C GLY A 100 -15.15 -21.99 13.44
N ARG A 101 -14.06 -22.66 13.80
CA ARG A 101 -13.13 -22.17 14.82
C ARG A 101 -12.26 -21.06 14.25
N ILE A 102 -12.02 -20.01 15.02
CA ILE A 102 -11.13 -18.91 14.63
C ILE A 102 -9.68 -19.39 14.74
N VAL A 103 -8.94 -19.26 13.66
CA VAL A 103 -7.52 -19.59 13.57
C VAL A 103 -6.74 -18.34 13.26
N THR A 104 -5.60 -18.18 13.92
CA THR A 104 -4.69 -17.04 13.76
C THR A 104 -3.47 -17.48 12.96
N THR A 105 -3.17 -16.76 11.89
CA THR A 105 -1.95 -16.98 11.10
C THR A 105 -1.05 -15.74 11.23
N PRO A 106 0.22 -15.89 11.69
CA PRO A 106 1.12 -14.76 11.80
C PRO A 106 1.55 -14.23 10.44
N ILE A 107 1.70 -12.92 10.36
CA ILE A 107 2.18 -12.19 9.19
C ILE A 107 3.35 -11.31 9.64
N LEU A 108 4.40 -11.22 8.85
CA LEU A 108 5.62 -10.47 9.18
C LEU A 108 6.20 -10.91 10.54
N CYS A 109 6.43 -12.20 10.67
CA CYS A 109 6.99 -12.83 11.88
C CYS A 109 6.19 -12.53 13.16
N GLY A 110 4.88 -12.40 13.04
CA GLY A 110 3.99 -12.16 14.17
C GLY A 110 3.73 -10.70 14.49
N LEU A 111 4.28 -9.76 13.73
CA LEU A 111 3.98 -8.35 13.88
C LEU A 111 2.49 -8.07 13.62
N HIS A 112 1.91 -8.78 12.67
CA HIS A 112 0.49 -8.76 12.35
C HIS A 112 -0.05 -10.19 12.28
N HIS A 113 -1.37 -10.33 12.26
CA HIS A 113 -2.03 -11.63 12.21
C HIS A 113 -3.23 -11.58 11.27
N ARG A 114 -3.46 -12.69 10.60
CA ARG A 114 -4.68 -12.94 9.85
C ARG A 114 -5.57 -13.88 10.66
N TYR A 115 -6.84 -13.54 10.75
CA TYR A 115 -7.85 -14.36 11.44
C TYR A 115 -8.80 -14.95 10.40
N ALA A 116 -9.03 -16.25 10.50
CA ALA A 116 -9.96 -16.96 9.63
C ALA A 116 -10.70 -18.03 10.44
N ARG A 117 -11.89 -18.43 9.98
CA ARG A 117 -12.62 -19.56 10.53
C ARG A 117 -12.38 -20.79 9.66
N ILE A 118 -12.10 -21.89 10.28
CA ILE A 118 -11.95 -23.20 9.62
C ILE A 118 -12.71 -24.28 10.35
#